data_904fc1a6aa8e55d2acc1fb67a606b4b4
#
_entry.id   904fc1a6aa8e55d2acc1fb67a606b4b4
#
_cell.length_a   1.000
_cell.length_b   1.000
_cell.length_c   1.000
_cell.angle_alpha   90.00
_cell.angle_beta   90.00
_cell.angle_gamma   90.00
#
_symmetry.space_group_name_H-M   'P 1'
#
loop_
_entity.id
_entity.type
_entity.pdbx_description
1 polymer ?
#
loop_
_entity_poly.entity_id
_entity_poly.type
_entity_poly.pdbx_seq_one_letter_code
_entity_poly.pdbx_strand_id
1 'polypeptide(L)'
;MRSPDHHNATRNLDEEETSLLQPTRPMPASGYPADGLPSPAAQSAAAPPAHAPVAAGLRTVIALVLSLLSVLCALGATGGAWVRANIASETGFSEISANLASDQQLATRIADGAVEDLMKSEAMTTFLDGTKASGLYSILVKPTEDGIRSMLNRAAGELSKTEEYRSLWRDIAEETRRYNLSHDGPAVIVLTPFYRALDEKVGSIGPFDPDLTKLGPETLNIDRVRDGAAQGSATQDSDWVVHLAIKRVTAIGQATGTLIVLAAVLLFVAVLVAPRRRVLVPVVSALLYALACWGAASWLGAQTPASLGITSRSAAGTAFIDGAWNVTRPLATSHLGAAASYGLAAAVILLLVGILVHLVHLGRTTASDATVITH
;
A
#
# COMPACT_ATOMS: atom_id res chain seq x y z
N MET A 1 23.65 39.09 -3.97
CA MET A 1 23.21 39.64 -2.68
C MET A 1 23.10 38.47 -1.68
N ARG A 2 24.07 38.37 -0.85
CA ARG A 2 24.23 37.93 0.56
C ARG A 2 23.47 36.71 1.04
N SER A 3 24.26 35.65 1.24
CA SER A 3 24.14 34.64 2.31
C SER A 3 24.14 35.29 3.71
N PRO A 4 23.65 34.61 4.71
CA PRO A 4 24.55 34.35 5.83
C PRO A 4 24.59 32.90 6.32
N ASP A 5 25.83 32.51 6.67
CA ASP A 5 26.25 31.41 7.51
C ASP A 5 25.71 31.51 8.95
N HIS A 6 25.52 30.38 9.60
CA HIS A 6 25.68 30.18 11.04
C HIS A 6 26.06 28.72 11.29
N HIS A 7 27.32 28.44 11.53
CA HIS A 7 28.03 28.29 12.80
C HIS A 7 27.42 27.28 13.78
N ASN A 8 28.06 26.16 13.83
CA ASN A 8 28.94 25.64 14.89
C ASN A 8 28.43 25.77 16.35
N ALA A 9 28.21 24.65 17.00
CA ALA A 9 28.52 24.48 18.41
C ALA A 9 28.72 23.00 18.76
N THR A 10 29.98 22.60 18.74
CA THR A 10 30.59 21.55 19.54
C THR A 10 30.37 21.82 21.03
N ARG A 11 30.00 20.82 21.76
CA ARG A 11 30.16 20.83 23.24
C ARG A 11 30.57 19.46 23.74
N ASN A 12 31.86 19.32 23.95
CA ASN A 12 32.50 18.38 24.89
C ASN A 12 32.17 18.82 26.31
N LEU A 13 31.95 17.91 27.22
CA LEU A 13 32.20 17.93 28.66
C LEU A 13 32.35 16.47 29.09
N ASP A 14 33.56 15.98 29.27
CA ASP A 14 34.31 15.86 30.51
C ASP A 14 33.68 14.85 31.49
N GLU A 15 34.29 13.69 31.51
CA GLU A 15 35.03 13.11 32.63
C GLU A 15 34.55 13.54 34.02
N GLU A 16 34.02 12.59 34.76
CA GLU A 16 34.27 12.56 36.19
C GLU A 16 34.32 11.12 36.71
N GLU A 17 35.52 10.79 37.06
CA GLU A 17 36.06 9.72 37.83
C GLU A 17 35.45 9.72 39.23
N THR A 18 34.91 8.60 39.70
CA THR A 18 34.78 8.37 41.14
C THR A 18 35.15 6.93 41.49
N SER A 19 36.42 6.80 41.84
CA SER A 19 37.02 5.73 42.60
C SER A 19 36.53 5.73 44.06
N LEU A 20 36.69 4.58 44.69
CA LEU A 20 36.73 4.29 46.12
C LEU A 20 35.39 3.76 46.72
N LEU A 21 35.38 2.53 47.12
CA LEU A 21 35.71 1.99 48.43
C LEU A 21 35.43 0.49 48.49
N GLN A 22 36.47 -0.31 48.64
CA GLN A 22 36.39 -1.68 49.14
C GLN A 22 36.18 -1.68 50.65
N PRO A 23 35.26 -2.48 51.19
CA PRO A 23 35.32 -2.84 52.60
C PRO A 23 36.12 -4.13 52.81
N THR A 24 37.05 -4.04 53.67
CA THR A 24 37.93 -5.05 54.29
C THR A 24 37.13 -6.24 54.81
N ARG A 25 37.65 -7.43 54.51
CA ARG A 25 37.25 -8.74 55.02
C ARG A 25 37.89 -8.93 56.42
N PRO A 26 37.13 -9.39 57.40
CA PRO A 26 37.77 -9.92 58.64
C PRO A 26 38.15 -11.39 58.44
N MET A 27 39.36 -11.76 58.92
CA MET A 27 39.86 -13.13 59.04
C MET A 27 39.13 -13.89 60.13
N PRO A 28 38.82 -15.17 59.94
CA PRO A 28 38.42 -16.04 61.02
C PRO A 28 39.64 -16.73 61.64
N ALA A 29 39.52 -16.85 62.91
CA ALA A 29 40.47 -17.50 63.81
C ALA A 29 40.58 -19.03 63.59
N SER A 30 41.79 -19.53 63.82
CA SER A 30 42.17 -20.93 63.87
C SER A 30 41.52 -21.65 65.08
N GLY A 31 41.05 -22.85 64.85
CA GLY A 31 40.57 -23.75 65.91
C GLY A 31 40.64 -25.22 65.49
N TYR A 32 41.65 -25.90 65.95
CA TYR A 32 41.90 -27.31 66.26
C TYR A 32 41.25 -28.50 65.54
N PRO A 33 41.98 -29.57 65.32
CA PRO A 33 41.60 -30.78 64.63
C PRO A 33 40.81 -31.74 65.53
N ALA A 34 39.75 -32.32 65.00
CA ALA A 34 39.12 -33.52 65.53
C ALA A 34 39.24 -34.66 64.54
N ASP A 35 39.82 -35.71 64.98
CA ASP A 35 40.07 -36.98 64.27
C ASP A 35 38.86 -37.69 63.76
N GLY A 36 39.02 -38.23 62.59
CA GLY A 36 38.61 -39.56 62.23
C GLY A 36 37.15 -39.85 62.02
N LEU A 37 36.81 -39.94 60.69
CA LEU A 37 36.00 -41.05 60.10
C LEU A 37 36.06 -40.90 58.55
N PRO A 38 36.29 -41.96 57.77
CA PRO A 38 36.28 -41.85 56.34
C PRO A 38 34.85 -41.56 55.89
N SER A 39 34.63 -40.35 55.39
CA SER A 39 33.41 -39.94 54.77
C SER A 39 33.22 -40.72 53.46
N PRO A 40 32.06 -41.36 53.20
CA PRO A 40 31.82 -42.02 51.93
C PRO A 40 31.96 -41.02 50.82
N ALA A 41 32.75 -41.41 49.83
CA ALA A 41 33.03 -40.63 48.65
C ALA A 41 31.74 -39.94 48.13
N ALA A 42 31.64 -38.64 48.37
CA ALA A 42 30.71 -37.81 47.66
C ALA A 42 31.03 -37.90 46.17
N GLN A 43 30.31 -38.78 45.48
CA GLN A 43 30.24 -38.74 44.01
C GLN A 43 29.89 -37.33 43.66
N SER A 44 30.90 -36.55 43.25
CA SER A 44 30.68 -35.29 42.55
C SER A 44 29.79 -35.64 41.32
N ALA A 45 28.49 -35.47 41.53
CA ALA A 45 27.57 -35.38 40.42
C ALA A 45 28.12 -34.25 39.56
N ALA A 46 28.78 -34.62 38.47
CA ALA A 46 29.24 -33.69 37.46
C ALA A 46 28.06 -32.79 37.11
N ALA A 47 28.16 -31.53 37.54
CA ALA A 47 27.16 -30.52 37.17
C ALA A 47 26.98 -30.61 35.64
N PRO A 48 25.73 -30.78 35.14
CA PRO A 48 25.51 -30.85 33.72
C PRO A 48 26.14 -29.58 33.11
N PRO A 49 26.87 -29.72 31.97
CA PRO A 49 27.56 -28.60 31.38
C PRO A 49 26.54 -27.48 31.19
N ALA A 50 26.83 -26.30 31.73
CA ALA A 50 26.07 -25.08 31.56
C ALA A 50 26.11 -24.72 30.08
N HIS A 51 25.27 -25.41 29.23
CA HIS A 51 25.15 -25.13 27.82
C HIS A 51 24.56 -23.77 27.66
N ALA A 52 25.48 -22.86 27.52
CA ALA A 52 25.51 -21.61 26.79
C ALA A 52 24.18 -20.82 26.67
N PRO A 53 24.06 -19.69 27.40
CA PRO A 53 23.01 -18.67 27.18
C PRO A 53 23.00 -18.12 25.74
N VAL A 54 24.12 -18.24 25.01
CA VAL A 54 24.29 -17.80 23.62
C VAL A 54 23.36 -18.54 22.65
N ALA A 55 23.18 -19.86 22.79
CA ALA A 55 22.32 -20.64 21.92
C ALA A 55 20.82 -20.32 22.11
N ALA A 56 20.40 -19.97 23.32
CA ALA A 56 19.02 -19.55 23.59
C ALA A 56 18.74 -18.14 23.01
N GLY A 57 19.71 -17.24 23.09
CA GLY A 57 19.63 -15.90 22.50
C GLY A 57 19.48 -15.95 20.96
N LEU A 58 20.31 -16.72 20.28
CA LEU A 58 20.28 -16.89 18.83
C LEU A 58 18.92 -17.44 18.35
N ARG A 59 18.38 -18.47 19.02
CA ARG A 59 17.06 -19.03 18.71
C ARG A 59 15.94 -17.99 18.86
N THR A 60 16.01 -17.13 19.86
CA THR A 60 15.02 -16.06 20.04
C THR A 60 15.08 -15.04 18.90
N VAL A 61 16.28 -14.64 18.47
CA VAL A 61 16.47 -13.73 17.35
C VAL A 61 15.93 -14.34 16.06
N ILE A 62 16.23 -15.60 15.78
CA ILE A 62 15.71 -16.31 14.58
C ILE A 62 14.17 -16.37 14.62
N ALA A 63 13.57 -16.71 15.76
CA ALA A 63 12.12 -16.77 15.90
C ALA A 63 11.48 -15.37 15.66
N LEU A 64 12.11 -14.30 16.14
CA LEU A 64 11.63 -12.94 15.92
C LEU A 64 11.73 -12.51 14.45
N VAL A 65 12.83 -12.82 13.77
CA VAL A 65 13.00 -12.53 12.34
C VAL A 65 11.96 -13.30 11.51
N LEU A 66 11.77 -14.59 11.79
CA LEU A 66 10.74 -15.40 11.09
C LEU A 66 9.32 -14.88 11.35
N SER A 67 9.03 -14.44 12.57
CA SER A 67 7.77 -13.81 12.95
C SER A 67 7.55 -12.51 12.17
N LEU A 68 8.56 -11.66 12.07
CA LEU A 68 8.48 -10.41 11.31
C LEU A 68 8.26 -10.67 9.81
N LEU A 69 8.99 -11.63 9.23
CA LEU A 69 8.80 -12.04 7.83
C LEU A 69 7.39 -12.60 7.60
N SER A 70 6.87 -13.39 8.54
CA SER A 70 5.48 -13.88 8.49
C SER A 70 4.48 -12.73 8.46
N VAL A 71 4.66 -11.71 9.31
CA VAL A 71 3.81 -10.51 9.33
C VAL A 71 3.88 -9.74 8.01
N LEU A 72 5.08 -9.58 7.44
CA LEU A 72 5.25 -8.92 6.13
C LEU A 72 4.55 -9.69 5.00
N CYS A 73 4.66 -11.02 4.99
CA CYS A 73 3.94 -11.85 4.03
C CYS A 73 2.41 -11.73 4.21
N ALA A 74 1.93 -11.72 5.45
CA ALA A 74 0.51 -11.56 5.75
C ALA A 74 -0.01 -10.18 5.31
N LEU A 75 0.75 -9.10 5.51
CA LEU A 75 0.43 -7.76 5.00
C LEU A 75 0.38 -7.72 3.48
N GLY A 76 1.39 -8.32 2.82
CA GLY A 76 1.39 -8.47 1.37
C GLY A 76 0.17 -9.24 0.85
N ALA A 77 -0.20 -10.33 1.55
CA ALA A 77 -1.40 -11.10 1.23
C ALA A 77 -2.70 -10.29 1.40
N THR A 78 -2.80 -9.48 2.46
CA THR A 78 -3.96 -8.61 2.71
C THR A 78 -4.12 -7.55 1.62
N GLY A 79 -3.03 -6.86 1.25
CA GLY A 79 -3.04 -5.91 0.14
C GLY A 79 -3.33 -6.59 -1.20
N GLY A 80 -2.72 -7.75 -1.45
CA GLY A 80 -2.96 -8.54 -2.65
C GLY A 80 -4.41 -9.02 -2.78
N ALA A 81 -5.03 -9.45 -1.69
CA ALA A 81 -6.44 -9.85 -1.66
C ALA A 81 -7.35 -8.66 -2.02
N TRP A 82 -7.09 -7.48 -1.48
CA TRP A 82 -7.82 -6.26 -1.81
C TRP A 82 -7.69 -5.92 -3.30
N VAL A 83 -6.47 -5.92 -3.83
CA VAL A 83 -6.22 -5.65 -5.26
C VAL A 83 -6.92 -6.66 -6.15
N ARG A 84 -6.83 -7.95 -5.81
CA ARG A 84 -7.50 -9.01 -6.57
C ARG A 84 -9.01 -8.84 -6.57
N ALA A 85 -9.60 -8.48 -5.44
CA ALA A 85 -11.04 -8.31 -5.30
C ALA A 85 -11.57 -7.05 -5.99
N ASN A 86 -10.81 -5.93 -5.97
CA ASN A 86 -11.33 -4.62 -6.36
C ASN A 86 -10.75 -4.12 -7.69
N ILE A 87 -9.53 -4.50 -8.06
CA ILE A 87 -8.86 -4.00 -9.28
C ILE A 87 -8.78 -5.07 -10.35
N ALA A 88 -8.33 -6.29 -9.97
CA ALA A 88 -8.14 -7.36 -10.93
C ALA A 88 -9.47 -8.04 -11.32
N SER A 89 -10.44 -8.13 -10.41
CA SER A 89 -11.76 -8.69 -10.73
C SER A 89 -12.61 -7.70 -11.54
N GLU A 90 -13.35 -8.21 -12.49
CA GLU A 90 -14.25 -7.42 -13.32
C GLU A 90 -15.38 -6.80 -12.48
N THR A 91 -15.96 -7.57 -11.56
CA THR A 91 -17.04 -7.12 -10.69
C THR A 91 -16.60 -6.01 -9.73
N GLY A 92 -15.46 -6.17 -9.04
CA GLY A 92 -14.95 -5.16 -8.12
C GLY A 92 -14.54 -3.88 -8.83
N PHE A 93 -13.89 -4.00 -10.00
CA PHE A 93 -13.54 -2.85 -10.81
C PHE A 93 -14.76 -2.11 -11.36
N SER A 94 -15.78 -2.86 -11.80
CA SER A 94 -17.06 -2.31 -12.24
C SER A 94 -17.77 -1.53 -11.12
N GLU A 95 -17.73 -2.02 -9.89
CA GLU A 95 -18.30 -1.33 -8.72
C GLU A 95 -17.57 -0.02 -8.40
N ILE A 96 -16.23 -0.02 -8.40
CA ILE A 96 -15.42 1.20 -8.25
C ILE A 96 -15.73 2.20 -9.36
N SER A 97 -15.84 1.74 -10.61
CA SER A 97 -16.15 2.57 -11.77
C SER A 97 -17.55 3.16 -11.70
N ALA A 98 -18.54 2.38 -11.22
CA ALA A 98 -19.89 2.87 -11.00
C ALA A 98 -19.96 3.95 -9.91
N ASN A 99 -19.21 3.77 -8.82
CA ASN A 99 -19.10 4.79 -7.76
C ASN A 99 -18.44 6.07 -8.29
N LEU A 100 -17.41 5.94 -9.13
CA LEU A 100 -16.76 7.06 -9.79
C LEU A 100 -17.73 7.82 -10.70
N ALA A 101 -18.51 7.10 -11.49
CA ALA A 101 -19.51 7.66 -12.41
C ALA A 101 -20.71 8.30 -11.69
N SER A 102 -20.97 7.95 -10.44
CA SER A 102 -22.08 8.50 -9.65
C SER A 102 -21.80 9.89 -9.08
N ASP A 103 -20.52 10.32 -9.00
CA ASP A 103 -20.12 11.64 -8.53
C ASP A 103 -20.27 12.66 -9.67
N GLN A 104 -21.38 13.41 -9.63
CA GLN A 104 -21.71 14.43 -10.63
C GLN A 104 -20.66 15.53 -10.74
N GLN A 105 -20.03 15.94 -9.63
CA GLN A 105 -19.01 16.98 -9.66
C GLN A 105 -17.72 16.46 -10.32
N LEU A 106 -17.38 15.23 -10.05
CA LEU A 106 -16.24 14.57 -10.69
C LEU A 106 -16.50 14.38 -12.19
N ALA A 107 -17.69 13.88 -12.56
CA ALA A 107 -18.12 13.73 -13.94
C ALA A 107 -17.97 15.04 -14.73
N THR A 108 -18.43 16.16 -14.17
CA THR A 108 -18.28 17.49 -14.78
C THR A 108 -16.83 17.89 -14.92
N ARG A 109 -16.00 17.74 -13.86
CA ARG A 109 -14.57 18.09 -13.93
C ARG A 109 -13.80 17.27 -14.96
N ILE A 110 -14.11 15.98 -15.11
CA ILE A 110 -13.48 15.15 -16.13
C ILE A 110 -13.93 15.56 -17.52
N ALA A 111 -15.21 15.83 -17.69
CA ALA A 111 -15.76 16.28 -18.97
C ALA A 111 -15.15 17.62 -19.41
N ASP A 112 -15.10 18.60 -18.53
CA ASP A 112 -14.47 19.90 -18.77
C ASP A 112 -12.97 19.74 -19.07
N GLY A 113 -12.27 18.90 -18.31
CA GLY A 113 -10.87 18.59 -18.56
C GLY A 113 -10.62 17.91 -19.89
N ALA A 114 -11.48 16.98 -20.31
CA ALA A 114 -11.37 16.31 -21.61
C ALA A 114 -11.61 17.29 -22.78
N VAL A 115 -12.51 18.25 -22.63
CA VAL A 115 -12.70 19.33 -23.61
C VAL A 115 -11.48 20.25 -23.63
N GLU A 116 -10.89 20.58 -22.49
CA GLU A 116 -9.65 21.35 -22.43
C GLU A 116 -8.48 20.65 -23.14
N ASP A 117 -8.32 19.35 -22.89
CA ASP A 117 -7.29 18.53 -23.51
C ASP A 117 -7.53 18.39 -25.02
N LEU A 118 -8.79 18.21 -25.45
CA LEU A 118 -9.18 18.23 -26.86
C LEU A 118 -8.81 19.54 -27.53
N MET A 119 -9.16 20.68 -26.92
CA MET A 119 -8.86 22.02 -27.47
C MET A 119 -7.36 22.30 -27.58
N LYS A 120 -6.53 21.65 -26.77
CA LYS A 120 -5.06 21.74 -26.81
C LYS A 120 -4.41 20.72 -27.73
N SER A 121 -5.17 19.77 -28.28
CA SER A 121 -4.62 18.74 -29.16
C SER A 121 -4.08 19.37 -30.47
N GLU A 122 -3.02 18.78 -31.01
CA GLU A 122 -2.44 19.24 -32.28
C GLU A 122 -3.45 19.12 -33.43
N ALA A 123 -4.26 18.06 -33.43
CA ALA A 123 -5.28 17.83 -34.43
C ALA A 123 -6.38 18.93 -34.38
N MET A 124 -6.85 19.31 -33.21
CA MET A 124 -7.83 20.38 -33.05
C MET A 124 -7.24 21.74 -33.42
N THR A 125 -6.00 22.02 -33.02
CA THR A 125 -5.31 23.26 -33.38
C THR A 125 -5.16 23.39 -34.91
N THR A 126 -4.72 22.32 -35.57
CA THR A 126 -4.61 22.25 -37.04
C THR A 126 -5.95 22.42 -37.73
N PHE A 127 -7.01 21.80 -37.19
CA PHE A 127 -8.37 21.95 -37.70
C PHE A 127 -8.85 23.41 -37.59
N LEU A 128 -8.64 24.04 -36.42
CA LEU A 128 -9.04 25.45 -36.23
C LEU A 128 -8.27 26.41 -37.16
N ASP A 129 -6.96 26.18 -37.36
CA ASP A 129 -6.14 27.01 -38.26
C ASP A 129 -6.50 26.78 -39.74
N GLY A 130 -6.80 25.54 -40.15
CA GLY A 130 -7.29 25.23 -41.48
C GLY A 130 -8.64 25.90 -41.78
N THR A 131 -9.49 25.96 -40.79
CA THR A 131 -10.79 26.64 -40.90
C THR A 131 -10.63 28.16 -41.01
N LYS A 132 -9.69 28.78 -40.34
CA LYS A 132 -9.32 30.22 -40.46
C LYS A 132 -8.82 30.55 -41.88
N ALA A 133 -8.04 29.65 -42.48
CA ALA A 133 -7.37 29.86 -43.76
C ALA A 133 -8.33 29.71 -44.97
N SER A 134 -9.39 28.92 -44.90
CA SER A 134 -10.23 28.53 -46.05
C SER A 134 -11.20 29.61 -46.57
N GLY A 135 -11.23 30.83 -46.03
CA GLY A 135 -12.01 31.96 -46.56
C GLY A 135 -13.56 31.76 -46.62
N LEU A 136 -14.03 30.52 -46.57
CA LEU A 136 -15.46 30.14 -46.57
C LEU A 136 -16.18 30.59 -45.27
N TYR A 137 -15.43 30.93 -44.25
CA TYR A 137 -15.94 31.36 -42.94
C TYR A 137 -16.42 32.81 -42.86
N SER A 138 -16.22 33.60 -43.91
CA SER A 138 -16.69 34.99 -43.89
C SER A 138 -18.19 35.14 -44.09
N ILE A 139 -18.90 34.10 -44.48
CA ILE A 139 -20.32 34.15 -44.88
C ILE A 139 -21.24 33.43 -43.86
N LEU A 140 -20.73 32.45 -43.13
CA LEU A 140 -21.46 31.76 -42.06
C LEU A 140 -20.88 32.19 -40.72
N VAL A 141 -21.74 32.53 -39.75
CA VAL A 141 -21.44 32.94 -38.38
C VAL A 141 -20.21 32.15 -37.86
N LYS A 142 -19.04 32.82 -37.81
CA LYS A 142 -17.78 32.23 -37.36
C LYS A 142 -17.97 31.60 -35.99
N PRO A 143 -17.89 30.29 -35.82
CA PRO A 143 -17.63 29.76 -34.49
C PRO A 143 -16.22 30.21 -34.15
N THR A 144 -16.13 31.20 -33.28
CA THR A 144 -14.87 31.57 -32.66
C THR A 144 -14.35 30.37 -31.84
N GLU A 145 -13.07 30.25 -31.62
CA GLU A 145 -12.52 29.22 -30.73
C GLU A 145 -13.29 29.13 -29.41
N ASP A 146 -13.66 30.30 -28.85
CA ASP A 146 -14.49 30.39 -27.64
C ASP A 146 -15.91 29.84 -27.86
N GLY A 147 -16.49 30.04 -29.05
CA GLY A 147 -17.79 29.47 -29.39
C GLY A 147 -17.79 27.95 -29.49
N ILE A 148 -16.76 27.39 -30.12
CA ILE A 148 -16.54 25.92 -30.17
C ILE A 148 -16.33 25.36 -28.77
N ARG A 149 -15.43 25.96 -27.99
CA ARG A 149 -15.17 25.58 -26.59
C ARG A 149 -16.46 25.62 -25.75
N SER A 150 -17.24 26.68 -25.87
CA SER A 150 -18.51 26.84 -25.14
C SER A 150 -19.52 25.76 -25.52
N MET A 151 -19.60 25.43 -26.82
CA MET A 151 -20.48 24.38 -27.32
C MET A 151 -20.04 22.99 -26.80
N LEU A 152 -18.77 22.68 -26.90
CA LEU A 152 -18.18 21.42 -26.37
C LEU A 152 -18.40 21.27 -24.87
N ASN A 153 -18.15 22.33 -24.10
CA ASN A 153 -18.39 22.33 -22.65
C ASN A 153 -19.87 22.13 -22.32
N ARG A 154 -20.78 22.74 -23.08
CA ARG A 154 -22.22 22.54 -22.91
C ARG A 154 -22.60 21.10 -23.21
N ALA A 155 -22.15 20.55 -24.35
CA ALA A 155 -22.42 19.17 -24.73
C ALA A 155 -21.87 18.17 -23.73
N ALA A 156 -20.63 18.37 -23.27
CA ALA A 156 -19.98 17.56 -22.24
C ALA A 156 -20.71 17.65 -20.89
N GLY A 157 -21.13 18.87 -20.49
CA GLY A 157 -21.90 19.11 -19.28
C GLY A 157 -23.32 18.51 -19.33
N GLU A 158 -23.96 18.49 -20.49
CA GLU A 158 -25.23 17.78 -20.68
C GLU A 158 -25.03 16.27 -20.66
N LEU A 159 -24.03 15.75 -21.39
CA LEU A 159 -23.69 14.34 -21.42
C LEU A 159 -23.42 13.82 -19.99
N SER A 160 -22.65 14.54 -19.18
CA SER A 160 -22.29 14.14 -17.82
C SER A 160 -23.48 13.96 -16.86
N LYS A 161 -24.67 14.47 -17.21
CA LYS A 161 -25.91 14.37 -16.42
C LYS A 161 -26.79 13.20 -16.83
N THR A 162 -26.45 12.51 -17.90
CA THR A 162 -27.30 11.45 -18.46
C THR A 162 -26.99 10.06 -17.86
N GLU A 163 -27.94 9.13 -17.97
CA GLU A 163 -27.70 7.74 -17.62
C GLU A 163 -26.71 7.06 -18.58
N GLU A 164 -26.70 7.51 -19.84
CA GLU A 164 -25.76 7.05 -20.86
C GLU A 164 -24.32 7.34 -20.44
N TYR A 165 -24.08 8.45 -19.71
CA TYR A 165 -22.76 8.78 -19.19
C TYR A 165 -22.22 7.72 -18.21
N ARG A 166 -23.09 7.13 -17.39
CA ARG A 166 -22.68 6.08 -16.45
C ARG A 166 -22.28 4.79 -17.19
N SER A 167 -22.99 4.44 -18.26
CA SER A 167 -22.60 3.28 -19.08
C SER A 167 -21.31 3.56 -19.84
N LEU A 168 -21.22 4.74 -20.46
CA LEU A 168 -20.00 5.21 -21.13
C LEU A 168 -18.78 5.18 -20.23
N TRP A 169 -18.96 5.64 -18.99
CA TRP A 169 -17.85 5.66 -18.03
C TRP A 169 -17.40 4.25 -17.62
N ARG A 170 -18.33 3.32 -17.55
CA ARG A 170 -17.99 1.90 -17.34
C ARG A 170 -17.18 1.33 -18.50
N ASP A 171 -17.57 1.67 -19.73
CA ASP A 171 -16.88 1.23 -20.96
C ASP A 171 -15.45 1.83 -21.02
N ILE A 172 -15.31 3.12 -20.72
CA ILE A 172 -14.01 3.80 -20.60
C ILE A 172 -13.12 3.11 -19.55
N ALA A 173 -13.67 2.85 -18.38
CA ALA A 173 -12.93 2.24 -17.28
C ALA A 173 -12.50 0.81 -17.63
N GLU A 174 -13.38 0.00 -18.24
CA GLU A 174 -13.05 -1.37 -18.65
C GLU A 174 -12.01 -1.38 -19.76
N GLU A 175 -12.13 -0.52 -20.77
CA GLU A 175 -11.17 -0.44 -21.87
C GLU A 175 -9.83 0.06 -21.36
N THR A 176 -9.80 1.06 -20.46
CA THR A 176 -8.61 1.54 -19.78
C THR A 176 -7.93 0.43 -18.96
N ARG A 177 -8.69 -0.33 -18.20
CA ARG A 177 -8.19 -1.48 -17.44
C ARG A 177 -7.58 -2.54 -18.36
N ARG A 178 -8.30 -2.92 -19.41
CA ARG A 178 -7.84 -3.92 -20.38
C ARG A 178 -6.56 -3.47 -21.06
N TYR A 179 -6.51 -2.23 -21.50
CA TYR A 179 -5.31 -1.66 -22.12
C TYR A 179 -4.10 -1.71 -21.19
N ASN A 180 -4.22 -1.15 -19.98
CA ASN A 180 -3.11 -1.07 -19.02
C ASN A 180 -2.65 -2.43 -18.47
N LEU A 181 -3.50 -3.47 -18.50
CA LEU A 181 -3.13 -4.82 -18.09
C LEU A 181 -2.49 -5.63 -19.22
N SER A 182 -2.77 -5.31 -20.49
CA SER A 182 -2.32 -6.08 -21.65
C SER A 182 -1.14 -5.47 -22.39
N HIS A 183 -0.89 -4.16 -22.25
CA HIS A 183 0.17 -3.46 -22.96
C HIS A 183 1.34 -3.12 -22.05
N ASP A 184 2.52 -3.21 -22.62
CA ASP A 184 3.76 -2.72 -22.01
C ASP A 184 3.97 -1.27 -22.50
N GLY A 185 3.71 -0.32 -21.62
CA GLY A 185 3.80 1.10 -21.95
C GLY A 185 3.36 1.99 -20.79
N PRO A 186 3.35 3.31 -20.97
CA PRO A 186 2.86 4.21 -19.94
C PRO A 186 1.40 3.91 -19.62
N ALA A 187 1.03 4.10 -18.36
CA ALA A 187 -0.37 3.98 -17.96
C ALA A 187 -1.20 5.10 -18.60
N VAL A 188 -2.31 4.73 -19.22
CA VAL A 188 -3.17 5.64 -19.97
C VAL A 188 -4.62 5.52 -19.54
N ILE A 189 -5.41 6.56 -19.81
CA ILE A 189 -6.88 6.51 -19.83
C ILE A 189 -7.33 6.52 -21.30
N VAL A 190 -8.18 5.58 -21.70
CA VAL A 190 -8.73 5.51 -23.04
C VAL A 190 -9.96 6.42 -23.13
N LEU A 191 -9.90 7.47 -23.93
CA LEU A 191 -10.98 8.45 -24.09
C LEU A 191 -11.79 8.30 -25.36
N THR A 192 -11.43 7.38 -26.25
CA THR A 192 -12.15 7.16 -27.50
C THR A 192 -13.68 7.03 -27.32
N PRO A 193 -14.21 6.27 -26.33
CA PRO A 193 -15.66 6.21 -26.11
C PRO A 193 -16.26 7.57 -25.73
N PHE A 194 -15.53 8.39 -24.94
CA PHE A 194 -15.99 9.72 -24.55
C PHE A 194 -16.12 10.65 -25.74
N TYR A 195 -15.12 10.71 -26.63
CA TYR A 195 -15.17 11.56 -27.81
C TYR A 195 -16.21 11.12 -28.79
N ARG A 196 -16.49 9.82 -28.88
CA ARG A 196 -17.60 9.31 -29.70
C ARG A 196 -18.98 9.78 -29.20
N ALA A 197 -19.21 9.66 -27.90
CA ALA A 197 -20.45 10.12 -27.27
C ALA A 197 -20.61 11.65 -27.33
N LEU A 198 -19.49 12.37 -27.20
CA LEU A 198 -19.46 13.82 -27.33
C LEU A 198 -19.79 14.26 -28.77
N ASP A 199 -19.21 13.58 -29.76
CA ASP A 199 -19.46 13.82 -31.20
C ASP A 199 -20.91 13.65 -31.52
N GLU A 200 -21.53 12.55 -31.11
CA GLU A 200 -22.98 12.30 -31.29
C GLU A 200 -23.82 13.41 -30.63
N LYS A 201 -23.43 13.87 -29.45
CA LYS A 201 -24.11 14.93 -28.72
C LYS A 201 -23.97 16.28 -29.42
N VAL A 202 -22.78 16.61 -29.91
CA VAL A 202 -22.49 17.86 -30.66
C VAL A 202 -23.24 17.89 -31.98
N GLY A 203 -23.24 16.82 -32.76
CA GLY A 203 -24.00 16.69 -34.00
C GLY A 203 -25.50 16.91 -33.81
N SER A 204 -26.06 16.61 -32.63
CA SER A 204 -27.45 16.87 -32.28
C SER A 204 -27.77 18.33 -31.93
N ILE A 205 -26.75 19.16 -31.64
CA ILE A 205 -26.95 20.55 -31.16
C ILE A 205 -26.83 21.58 -32.29
N GLY A 206 -26.09 21.28 -33.36
CA GLY A 206 -25.85 22.27 -34.42
C GLY A 206 -25.33 21.69 -35.73
N PRO A 207 -25.12 22.55 -36.75
CA PRO A 207 -24.63 22.13 -38.07
C PRO A 207 -23.11 21.84 -38.07
N PHE A 208 -22.45 21.95 -36.92
CA PHE A 208 -21.03 21.63 -36.74
C PHE A 208 -20.90 20.15 -36.41
N ASP A 209 -20.35 19.39 -37.35
CA ASP A 209 -20.18 17.94 -37.26
C ASP A 209 -18.67 17.61 -37.46
N PRO A 210 -17.79 17.96 -36.50
CA PRO A 210 -16.40 17.55 -36.54
C PRO A 210 -16.31 16.11 -36.06
N ASP A 211 -15.55 15.27 -36.73
CA ASP A 211 -15.22 13.94 -36.20
C ASP A 211 -14.29 14.06 -34.99
N LEU A 212 -14.89 14.23 -33.81
CA LEU A 212 -14.16 14.45 -32.57
C LEU A 212 -13.28 13.24 -32.18
N THR A 213 -13.62 12.05 -32.71
CA THR A 213 -12.81 10.85 -32.47
C THR A 213 -11.45 10.92 -33.15
N LYS A 214 -11.32 11.70 -34.22
CA LYS A 214 -10.05 11.96 -34.89
C LYS A 214 -9.30 13.20 -34.39
N LEU A 215 -10.01 14.10 -33.73
CA LEU A 215 -9.46 15.36 -33.23
C LEU A 215 -8.97 15.23 -31.79
N GLY A 216 -9.61 14.38 -30.99
CA GLY A 216 -9.23 14.12 -29.61
C GLY A 216 -8.07 13.13 -29.46
N PRO A 217 -7.29 13.23 -28.40
CA PRO A 217 -6.30 12.22 -28.08
C PRO A 217 -7.00 10.89 -27.72
N GLU A 218 -6.68 9.81 -28.43
CA GLU A 218 -7.26 8.47 -28.16
C GLU A 218 -7.00 8.03 -26.72
N THR A 219 -5.81 8.39 -26.19
CA THR A 219 -5.38 8.03 -24.85
C THR A 219 -4.77 9.23 -24.13
N LEU A 220 -5.07 9.36 -22.84
CA LEU A 220 -4.40 10.31 -21.94
C LEU A 220 -3.36 9.58 -21.11
N ASN A 221 -2.13 10.00 -21.22
CA ASN A 221 -1.04 9.47 -20.42
C ASN A 221 -1.15 9.98 -18.97
N ILE A 222 -1.25 9.05 -18.01
CA ILE A 222 -1.26 9.35 -16.57
C ILE A 222 0.09 9.11 -15.90
N ASP A 223 1.07 8.54 -16.63
CA ASP A 223 2.41 8.41 -16.14
C ASP A 223 3.19 9.72 -16.26
N ARG A 224 4.00 9.99 -15.27
CA ARG A 224 4.90 11.14 -15.25
C ARG A 224 6.09 10.88 -16.18
N VAL A 225 6.15 11.56 -17.31
CA VAL A 225 7.40 11.70 -18.05
C VAL A 225 8.29 12.67 -17.25
N ARG A 226 9.42 12.18 -16.75
CA ARG A 226 10.38 12.99 -16.00
C ARG A 226 10.86 14.14 -16.86
N ASP A 227 10.64 15.39 -16.43
CA ASP A 227 11.13 16.57 -17.14
C ASP A 227 12.64 16.51 -17.22
N GLY A 228 13.19 16.40 -18.44
CA GLY A 228 14.62 16.39 -18.68
C GLY A 228 15.19 15.15 -19.37
N ALA A 229 14.41 14.11 -19.60
CA ALA A 229 14.82 13.06 -20.54
C ALA A 229 14.73 13.64 -21.95
N ALA A 230 15.88 14.05 -22.50
CA ALA A 230 15.98 14.39 -23.91
C ALA A 230 15.37 13.23 -24.73
N GLN A 231 14.57 13.56 -25.72
CA GLN A 231 13.79 12.66 -26.58
C GLN A 231 14.60 11.58 -27.33
N GLY A 232 15.68 11.06 -26.77
CA GLY A 232 16.59 10.17 -27.48
C GLY A 232 17.31 9.10 -26.67
N SER A 233 17.21 9.05 -25.36
CA SER A 233 17.97 8.05 -24.58
C SER A 233 17.25 7.55 -23.33
N ALA A 234 15.95 7.33 -23.41
CA ALA A 234 15.20 6.69 -22.34
C ALA A 234 15.54 5.19 -22.34
N THR A 235 16.25 4.75 -21.33
CA THR A 235 16.05 3.38 -20.82
C THR A 235 14.63 3.37 -20.27
N GLN A 236 13.73 2.98 -21.09
CA GLN A 236 12.30 3.25 -21.16
C GLN A 236 11.48 2.76 -19.96
N ASP A 237 12.03 1.88 -19.11
CA ASP A 237 11.28 1.15 -18.09
C ASP A 237 11.28 1.80 -16.69
N SER A 238 12.17 2.76 -16.42
CA SER A 238 12.30 3.33 -15.06
C SER A 238 11.44 4.55 -14.79
N ASP A 239 10.89 5.17 -15.83
CA ASP A 239 10.15 6.44 -15.72
C ASP A 239 8.62 6.27 -15.62
N TRP A 240 8.11 5.05 -15.78
CA TRP A 240 6.67 4.77 -15.74
C TRP A 240 6.23 4.27 -14.36
N VAL A 241 6.14 5.19 -13.42
CA VAL A 241 5.86 4.90 -12.01
C VAL A 241 4.50 4.23 -11.85
N VAL A 242 3.46 4.71 -12.54
CA VAL A 242 2.10 4.18 -12.43
C VAL A 242 1.99 2.81 -13.08
N HIS A 243 2.56 2.63 -14.27
CA HIS A 243 2.60 1.34 -14.95
C HIS A 243 3.34 0.29 -14.13
N LEU A 244 4.51 0.63 -13.59
CA LEU A 244 5.28 -0.26 -12.73
C LEU A 244 4.51 -0.60 -11.45
N ALA A 245 3.81 0.38 -10.87
CA ALA A 245 2.94 0.16 -9.71
C ALA A 245 1.80 -0.81 -10.06
N ILE A 246 1.12 -0.64 -11.19
CA ILE A 246 0.06 -1.55 -11.66
C ILE A 246 0.61 -2.97 -11.82
N LYS A 247 1.74 -3.16 -12.50
CA LYS A 247 2.37 -4.49 -12.67
C LYS A 247 2.74 -5.14 -11.34
N ARG A 248 3.37 -4.41 -10.42
CA ARG A 248 3.75 -4.92 -9.10
C ARG A 248 2.53 -5.28 -8.26
N VAL A 249 1.53 -4.43 -8.27
CA VAL A 249 0.28 -4.61 -7.52
C VAL A 249 -0.50 -5.82 -8.04
N THR A 250 -0.60 -6.00 -9.36
CA THR A 250 -1.23 -7.20 -9.96
C THR A 250 -0.44 -8.47 -9.68
N ALA A 251 0.89 -8.43 -9.72
CA ALA A 251 1.75 -9.57 -9.37
C ALA A 251 1.56 -9.97 -7.88
N ILE A 252 1.47 -9.01 -6.97
CA ILE A 252 1.16 -9.27 -5.54
C ILE A 252 -0.24 -9.87 -5.41
N GLY A 253 -1.22 -9.37 -6.17
CA GLY A 253 -2.57 -9.94 -6.21
C GLY A 253 -2.59 -11.39 -6.64
N GLN A 254 -1.81 -11.77 -7.66
CA GLN A 254 -1.65 -13.15 -8.11
C GLN A 254 -0.92 -14.03 -7.07
N ALA A 255 0.08 -13.46 -6.38
CA ALA A 255 0.86 -14.17 -5.37
C ALA A 255 0.15 -14.29 -4.00
N THR A 256 -1.06 -13.76 -3.83
CA THR A 256 -1.78 -13.72 -2.54
C THR A 256 -1.85 -15.09 -1.85
N GLY A 257 -2.22 -16.15 -2.59
CA GLY A 257 -2.30 -17.50 -2.05
C GLY A 257 -0.95 -18.01 -1.55
N THR A 258 0.11 -17.80 -2.33
CA THR A 258 1.48 -18.17 -1.97
C THR A 258 1.95 -17.40 -0.72
N LEU A 259 1.63 -16.11 -0.63
CA LEU A 259 1.99 -15.30 0.53
C LEU A 259 1.28 -15.76 1.81
N ILE A 260 0.02 -16.18 1.73
CA ILE A 260 -0.70 -16.76 2.88
C ILE A 260 -0.02 -18.03 3.37
N VAL A 261 0.28 -18.97 2.46
CA VAL A 261 0.95 -20.23 2.80
C VAL A 261 2.32 -19.95 3.40
N LEU A 262 3.09 -19.05 2.78
CA LEU A 262 4.42 -18.68 3.27
C LEU A 262 4.34 -18.04 4.67
N ALA A 263 3.39 -17.15 4.91
CA ALA A 263 3.17 -16.54 6.22
C ALA A 263 2.87 -17.60 7.28
N ALA A 264 2.01 -18.57 6.98
CA ALA A 264 1.66 -19.66 7.89
C ALA A 264 2.87 -20.55 8.19
N VAL A 265 3.65 -20.94 7.17
CA VAL A 265 4.86 -21.76 7.33
C VAL A 265 5.91 -21.03 8.18
N LEU A 266 6.18 -19.75 7.88
CA LEU A 266 7.14 -18.95 8.64
C LEU A 266 6.73 -18.81 10.10
N LEU A 267 5.45 -18.58 10.37
CA LEU A 267 4.92 -18.50 11.74
C LEU A 267 5.06 -19.84 12.46
N PHE A 268 4.73 -20.94 11.80
CA PHE A 268 4.88 -22.27 12.36
C PHE A 268 6.33 -22.59 12.72
N VAL A 269 7.26 -22.30 11.82
CA VAL A 269 8.71 -22.48 12.08
C VAL A 269 9.16 -21.58 13.22
N ALA A 270 8.71 -20.32 13.29
CA ALA A 270 9.02 -19.40 14.37
C ALA A 270 8.59 -19.96 15.74
N VAL A 271 7.40 -20.58 15.82
CA VAL A 271 6.90 -21.24 17.03
C VAL A 271 7.75 -22.46 17.42
N LEU A 272 8.21 -23.25 16.44
CA LEU A 272 9.06 -24.42 16.71
C LEU A 272 10.45 -24.03 17.22
N VAL A 273 11.02 -22.95 16.69
CA VAL A 273 12.36 -22.47 17.07
C VAL A 273 12.36 -21.76 18.44
N ALA A 274 11.24 -21.20 18.85
CA ALA A 274 11.11 -20.44 20.11
C ALA A 274 11.38 -21.32 21.36
N PRO A 275 12.34 -20.94 22.24
CA PRO A 275 12.87 -21.86 23.25
C PRO A 275 11.95 -22.11 24.46
N ARG A 276 11.23 -21.11 24.99
CA ARG A 276 10.50 -21.23 26.26
C ARG A 276 9.04 -20.71 26.25
N ARG A 277 8.68 -19.78 25.37
CA ARG A 277 7.36 -19.13 25.37
C ARG A 277 6.69 -19.25 24.01
N ARG A 278 6.53 -20.47 23.51
CA ARG A 278 6.01 -20.78 22.18
C ARG A 278 4.66 -20.13 21.89
N VAL A 279 3.80 -20.00 22.90
CA VAL A 279 2.48 -19.38 22.77
C VAL A 279 2.54 -17.86 22.57
N LEU A 280 3.58 -17.19 23.08
CA LEU A 280 3.72 -15.74 22.92
C LEU A 280 4.08 -15.32 21.50
N VAL A 281 4.77 -16.18 20.73
CA VAL A 281 5.18 -15.87 19.36
C VAL A 281 3.97 -15.55 18.47
N PRO A 282 2.95 -16.42 18.36
CA PRO A 282 1.79 -16.11 17.52
C PRO A 282 0.96 -14.93 18.07
N VAL A 283 0.89 -14.74 19.38
CA VAL A 283 0.21 -13.56 19.97
C VAL A 283 0.89 -12.26 19.56
N VAL A 284 2.22 -12.20 19.71
CA VAL A 284 3.01 -11.03 19.32
C VAL A 284 2.94 -10.79 17.82
N SER A 285 3.00 -11.86 17.00
CA SER A 285 2.85 -11.75 15.55
C SER A 285 1.50 -11.18 15.14
N ALA A 286 0.42 -11.65 15.78
CA ALA A 286 -0.94 -11.16 15.50
C ALA A 286 -1.11 -9.68 15.92
N LEU A 287 -0.52 -9.27 17.05
CA LEU A 287 -0.52 -7.87 17.48
C LEU A 287 0.31 -6.98 16.54
N LEU A 288 1.49 -7.43 16.11
CA LEU A 288 2.32 -6.71 15.14
C LEU A 288 1.60 -6.57 13.80
N TYR A 289 0.92 -7.63 13.35
CA TYR A 289 0.10 -7.57 12.14
C TYR A 289 -1.03 -6.56 12.26
N ALA A 290 -1.79 -6.59 13.38
CA ALA A 290 -2.87 -5.64 13.62
C ALA A 290 -2.35 -4.19 13.65
N LEU A 291 -1.25 -3.94 14.35
CA LEU A 291 -0.61 -2.63 14.44
C LEU A 291 -0.11 -2.16 13.06
N ALA A 292 0.48 -3.05 12.28
CA ALA A 292 0.97 -2.73 10.94
C ALA A 292 -0.19 -2.43 9.96
N CYS A 293 -1.29 -3.19 10.01
CA CYS A 293 -2.49 -2.89 9.23
C CYS A 293 -3.09 -1.54 9.62
N TRP A 294 -3.20 -1.24 10.91
CA TRP A 294 -3.71 0.03 11.41
C TRP A 294 -2.79 1.20 11.02
N GLY A 295 -1.48 1.03 11.15
CA GLY A 295 -0.48 2.01 10.71
C GLY A 295 -0.56 2.25 9.20
N ALA A 296 -0.68 1.19 8.40
CA ALA A 296 -0.85 1.29 6.94
C ALA A 296 -2.15 2.01 6.56
N ALA A 297 -3.27 1.72 7.24
CA ALA A 297 -4.54 2.41 7.04
C ALA A 297 -4.43 3.91 7.36
N SER A 298 -3.81 4.25 8.49
CA SER A 298 -3.59 5.64 8.92
C SER A 298 -2.67 6.39 7.97
N TRP A 299 -1.58 5.75 7.55
CA TRP A 299 -0.65 6.32 6.57
C TRP A 299 -1.35 6.57 5.23
N LEU A 300 -2.06 5.57 4.70
CA LEU A 300 -2.79 5.69 3.44
C LEU A 300 -3.88 6.77 3.52
N GLY A 301 -4.57 6.87 4.66
CA GLY A 301 -5.57 7.89 4.92
C GLY A 301 -5.02 9.32 4.87
N ALA A 302 -3.75 9.51 5.21
CA ALA A 302 -3.06 10.80 5.18
C ALA A 302 -2.46 11.14 3.80
N GLN A 303 -2.36 10.18 2.86
CA GLN A 303 -1.75 10.42 1.56
C GLN A 303 -2.71 11.08 0.58
N THR A 304 -2.11 11.80 -0.37
CA THR A 304 -2.77 12.34 -1.58
C THR A 304 -2.08 11.76 -2.81
N PRO A 305 -2.72 11.74 -4.00
CA PRO A 305 -2.06 11.28 -5.23
C PRO A 305 -0.73 12.01 -5.48
N ALA A 306 -0.72 13.32 -5.29
CA ALA A 306 0.47 14.15 -5.49
C ALA A 306 1.62 13.77 -4.53
N SER A 307 1.33 13.43 -3.26
CA SER A 307 2.35 12.99 -2.30
C SER A 307 2.97 11.63 -2.68
N LEU A 308 2.24 10.82 -3.44
CA LEU A 308 2.71 9.53 -3.98
C LEU A 308 3.41 9.69 -5.34
N GLY A 309 3.54 10.92 -5.86
CA GLY A 309 4.11 11.19 -7.17
C GLY A 309 3.19 10.86 -8.35
N ILE A 310 1.91 10.56 -8.07
CA ILE A 310 0.90 10.26 -9.09
C ILE A 310 0.28 11.59 -9.53
N THR A 311 0.71 12.10 -10.68
CA THR A 311 0.23 13.37 -11.25
C THR A 311 0.06 13.21 -12.75
N SER A 312 -0.93 13.90 -13.34
CA SER A 312 -1.13 13.99 -14.78
C SER A 312 -0.80 15.39 -15.28
N ARG A 313 -0.39 15.51 -16.54
CA ARG A 313 -0.27 16.79 -17.24
C ARG A 313 -1.60 17.26 -17.84
N SER A 314 -2.54 16.35 -17.97
CA SER A 314 -3.86 16.61 -18.53
C SER A 314 -4.82 17.01 -17.41
N ALA A 315 -5.74 17.94 -17.71
CA ALA A 315 -6.76 18.36 -16.75
C ALA A 315 -7.74 17.24 -16.45
N ALA A 316 -8.17 16.49 -17.47
CA ALA A 316 -9.01 15.30 -17.32
C ALA A 316 -8.32 14.21 -16.52
N GLY A 317 -7.04 13.95 -16.82
CA GLY A 317 -6.23 12.96 -16.09
C GLY A 317 -6.07 13.30 -14.61
N THR A 318 -5.85 14.56 -14.27
CA THR A 318 -5.77 15.02 -12.86
C THR A 318 -7.10 14.80 -12.16
N ALA A 319 -8.22 15.22 -12.76
CA ALA A 319 -9.56 15.03 -12.21
C ALA A 319 -9.89 13.53 -12.00
N PHE A 320 -9.50 12.69 -12.95
CA PHE A 320 -9.66 11.23 -12.85
C PHE A 320 -8.85 10.62 -11.70
N ILE A 321 -7.57 10.97 -11.59
CA ILE A 321 -6.68 10.49 -10.52
C ILE A 321 -7.24 10.86 -9.15
N ASP A 322 -7.64 12.12 -8.97
CA ASP A 322 -8.22 12.60 -7.71
C ASP A 322 -9.53 11.89 -7.37
N GLY A 323 -10.39 11.69 -8.38
CA GLY A 323 -11.63 10.95 -8.23
C GLY A 323 -11.41 9.49 -7.87
N ALA A 324 -10.57 8.80 -8.62
CA ALA A 324 -10.20 7.41 -8.36
C ALA A 324 -9.62 7.23 -6.95
N TRP A 325 -8.77 8.16 -6.51
CA TRP A 325 -8.23 8.18 -5.16
C TRP A 325 -9.31 8.35 -4.10
N ASN A 326 -10.23 9.29 -4.30
CA ASN A 326 -11.30 9.57 -3.34
C ASN A 326 -12.27 8.38 -3.18
N VAL A 327 -12.46 7.57 -4.22
CA VAL A 327 -13.27 6.35 -4.15
C VAL A 327 -12.49 5.17 -3.59
N THR A 328 -11.25 4.95 -4.02
CA THR A 328 -10.48 3.75 -3.67
C THR A 328 -9.83 3.82 -2.28
N ARG A 329 -9.39 5.02 -1.85
CA ARG A 329 -8.76 5.22 -0.54
C ARG A 329 -9.64 4.78 0.64
N PRO A 330 -10.92 5.20 0.77
CA PRO A 330 -11.76 4.74 1.87
C PRO A 330 -12.01 3.23 1.84
N LEU A 331 -12.12 2.62 0.66
CA LEU A 331 -12.27 1.17 0.53
C LEU A 331 -11.00 0.43 1.01
N ALA A 332 -9.83 0.91 0.63
CA ALA A 332 -8.56 0.32 1.05
C ALA A 332 -8.32 0.50 2.56
N THR A 333 -8.59 1.70 3.11
CA THR A 333 -8.42 1.96 4.55
C THR A 333 -9.40 1.18 5.40
N SER A 334 -10.65 1.00 4.96
CA SER A 334 -11.63 0.17 5.66
C SER A 334 -11.25 -1.31 5.65
N HIS A 335 -10.73 -1.81 4.52
CA HIS A 335 -10.23 -3.18 4.43
C HIS A 335 -9.04 -3.44 5.37
N LEU A 336 -8.09 -2.52 5.42
CA LEU A 336 -6.96 -2.59 6.35
C LEU A 336 -7.41 -2.47 7.81
N GLY A 337 -8.40 -1.62 8.11
CA GLY A 337 -9.00 -1.50 9.44
C GLY A 337 -9.70 -2.79 9.88
N ALA A 338 -10.44 -3.44 8.98
CA ALA A 338 -11.03 -4.75 9.24
C ALA A 338 -9.96 -5.82 9.48
N ALA A 339 -8.90 -5.85 8.67
CA ALA A 339 -7.77 -6.76 8.85
C ALA A 339 -7.07 -6.55 10.20
N ALA A 340 -6.89 -5.30 10.64
CA ALA A 340 -6.35 -4.97 11.96
C ALA A 340 -7.25 -5.51 13.08
N SER A 341 -8.57 -5.38 12.94
CA SER A 341 -9.53 -5.91 13.93
C SER A 341 -9.48 -7.43 14.01
N TYR A 342 -9.36 -8.14 12.89
CA TYR A 342 -9.18 -9.59 12.88
C TYR A 342 -7.86 -10.02 13.50
N GLY A 343 -6.77 -9.28 13.23
CA GLY A 343 -5.48 -9.52 13.87
C GLY A 343 -5.53 -9.37 15.38
N LEU A 344 -6.21 -8.33 15.87
CA LEU A 344 -6.41 -8.10 17.30
C LEU A 344 -7.26 -9.21 17.95
N ALA A 345 -8.37 -9.59 17.32
CA ALA A 345 -9.21 -10.69 17.78
C ALA A 345 -8.44 -12.01 17.85
N ALA A 346 -7.63 -12.32 16.83
CA ALA A 346 -6.77 -13.49 16.83
C ALA A 346 -5.75 -13.45 17.98
N ALA A 347 -5.14 -12.31 18.26
CA ALA A 347 -4.20 -12.15 19.37
C ALA A 347 -4.88 -12.43 20.73
N VAL A 348 -6.08 -11.91 20.94
CA VAL A 348 -6.86 -12.15 22.17
C VAL A 348 -7.23 -13.64 22.32
N ILE A 349 -7.72 -14.27 21.26
CA ILE A 349 -8.05 -15.70 21.28
C ILE A 349 -6.81 -16.55 21.60
N LEU A 350 -5.68 -16.28 20.94
CA LEU A 350 -4.44 -17.00 21.16
C LEU A 350 -3.92 -16.81 22.60
N LEU A 351 -4.07 -15.61 23.15
CA LEU A 351 -3.70 -15.32 24.55
C LEU A 351 -4.57 -16.14 25.53
N LEU A 352 -5.91 -16.15 25.32
CA LEU A 352 -6.84 -16.93 26.16
C LEU A 352 -6.55 -18.42 26.09
N VAL A 353 -6.30 -18.95 24.89
CA VAL A 353 -5.91 -20.37 24.71
C VAL A 353 -4.60 -20.65 25.45
N GLY A 354 -3.63 -19.75 25.35
CA GLY A 354 -2.36 -19.88 26.08
C GLY A 354 -2.52 -19.92 27.61
N ILE A 355 -3.37 -19.05 28.14
CA ILE A 355 -3.69 -19.04 29.57
C ILE A 355 -4.39 -20.34 29.98
N LEU A 356 -5.37 -20.80 29.20
CA LEU A 356 -6.11 -22.04 29.49
C LEU A 356 -5.18 -23.26 29.50
N VAL A 357 -4.30 -23.38 28.49
CA VAL A 357 -3.29 -24.46 28.46
C VAL A 357 -2.38 -24.41 29.66
N HIS A 358 -1.96 -23.22 30.07
CA HIS A 358 -1.11 -23.04 31.26
C HIS A 358 -1.82 -23.47 32.54
N LEU A 359 -3.08 -23.11 32.75
CA LEU A 359 -3.89 -23.49 33.92
C LEU A 359 -4.12 -25.02 33.98
N VAL A 360 -4.40 -25.65 32.83
CA VAL A 360 -4.56 -27.12 32.77
C VAL A 360 -3.26 -27.83 33.13
N HIS A 361 -2.11 -27.28 32.72
CA HIS A 361 -0.83 -27.87 33.06
C HIS A 361 -0.51 -27.77 34.57
N LEU A 362 -0.81 -26.63 35.20
CA LEU A 362 -0.67 -26.43 36.63
C LEU A 362 -1.58 -27.37 37.44
N GLY A 363 -2.83 -27.59 37.02
CA GLY A 363 -3.75 -28.50 37.68
C GLY A 363 -3.32 -29.97 37.64
N ARG A 364 -2.58 -30.38 36.62
CA ARG A 364 -2.03 -31.75 36.49
C ARG A 364 -0.82 -31.99 37.41
N THR A 365 0.02 -30.99 37.62
CA THR A 365 1.18 -31.13 38.52
C THR A 365 0.77 -31.24 39.99
N THR A 366 -0.25 -30.49 40.43
CA THR A 366 -0.78 -30.56 41.80
C THR A 366 -1.51 -31.88 42.09
N ALA A 367 -2.15 -32.51 41.09
CA ALA A 367 -2.80 -33.81 41.29
C ALA A 367 -1.80 -34.96 41.41
N SER A 368 -0.63 -34.86 40.77
CA SER A 368 0.43 -35.88 40.86
C SER A 368 1.13 -35.92 42.22
N ASP A 369 1.32 -34.77 42.87
CA ASP A 369 1.97 -34.67 44.18
C ASP A 369 1.06 -35.16 45.32
N ALA A 370 -0.28 -35.10 45.18
CA ALA A 370 -1.21 -35.57 46.19
C ALA A 370 -1.29 -37.12 46.31
N THR A 371 -0.85 -37.86 45.26
CA THR A 371 -0.87 -39.34 45.27
C THR A 371 0.37 -39.97 45.90
N VAL A 372 1.44 -39.22 46.17
CA VAL A 372 2.69 -39.75 46.75
C VAL A 372 2.69 -39.78 48.31
N ILE A 373 1.70 -39.15 48.94
CA ILE A 373 1.68 -39.04 50.44
C ILE A 373 0.88 -40.17 51.11
N THR A 374 0.27 -41.11 50.36
CA THR A 374 -0.57 -42.18 50.91
C THR A 374 0.03 -43.58 50.86
N HIS A 375 1.36 -43.74 51.01
CA HIS A 375 2.00 -45.06 51.26
C HIS A 375 3.04 -44.98 52.36
#